data_f32d77ee140f6804cf23e575ae1518b8
#
_entry.id   f32d77ee140f6804cf23e575ae1518b8
#
_cell.length_a   1.000
_cell.length_b   1.000
_cell.length_c   1.000
_cell.angle_alpha   90.00
_cell.angle_beta   90.00
_cell.angle_gamma   90.00
#
_symmetry.space_group_name_H-M   'P 1'
#
loop_
_entity.id
_entity.type
_entity.pdbx_description
1 polymer ?
#
loop_
_entity_poly.entity_id
_entity_poly.type
_entity_poly.pdbx_seq_one_letter_code
_entity_poly.pdbx_strand_id
1 'polypeptide(L)'
;IGQGENVDNLKKLITELKLQDQVIFPKNLTKDEKNSYLKCSDVFVMPSITYKKSVEGFGIVYVEAAQFGVPSIGGKDGGAADAIDHDQTGYICDGNSLDDVYQSISNILENNKYKVFGKKAEEISKKFYWSEIIKNYLEIF
;
A
#
# COMPACT_ATOMS: atom_id res chain seq x y z
N ILE A 1 -1.49 7.91 -6.45
CA ILE A 1 -0.35 8.77 -6.84
C ILE A 1 0.38 8.06 -7.96
N GLY A 2 0.52 8.68 -9.12
CA GLY A 2 1.24 8.08 -10.23
C GLY A 2 0.87 8.70 -11.57
N GLN A 3 1.66 8.39 -12.59
CA GLN A 3 1.46 8.80 -13.98
C GLN A 3 1.63 7.55 -14.84
N GLY A 4 0.54 6.82 -15.07
CA GLY A 4 0.52 5.65 -15.92
C GLY A 4 -0.28 5.87 -17.19
N GLU A 5 -0.16 4.97 -18.14
CA GLU A 5 -0.86 5.01 -19.43
C GLU A 5 -2.40 5.03 -19.28
N ASN A 6 -2.93 4.53 -18.15
CA ASN A 6 -4.37 4.44 -17.91
C ASN A 6 -5.00 5.67 -17.24
N VAL A 7 -4.25 6.75 -17.01
CA VAL A 7 -4.78 7.94 -16.30
C VAL A 7 -6.01 8.52 -16.99
N ASP A 8 -6.02 8.60 -18.33
CA ASP A 8 -7.14 9.18 -19.06
C ASP A 8 -8.39 8.28 -19.02
N ASN A 9 -8.23 6.96 -19.02
CA ASN A 9 -9.33 6.02 -18.83
C ASN A 9 -9.90 6.11 -17.40
N LEU A 10 -9.04 6.25 -16.39
CA LEU A 10 -9.48 6.45 -15.01
C LEU A 10 -10.27 7.75 -14.84
N LYS A 11 -9.85 8.84 -15.47
CA LYS A 11 -10.59 10.11 -15.42
C LYS A 11 -11.98 10.00 -16.09
N LYS A 12 -12.09 9.27 -17.19
CA LYS A 12 -13.40 9.00 -17.80
C LYS A 12 -14.30 8.23 -16.86
N LEU A 13 -13.79 7.15 -16.26
CA LEU A 13 -14.53 6.34 -15.29
C LEU A 13 -15.00 7.17 -14.08
N ILE A 14 -14.15 8.04 -13.55
CA ILE A 14 -14.50 8.94 -12.45
C ILE A 14 -15.66 9.87 -12.85
N THR A 15 -15.65 10.36 -14.09
CA THR A 15 -16.73 11.22 -14.60
C THR A 15 -18.02 10.44 -14.74
N GLU A 16 -17.97 9.23 -15.27
CA GLU A 16 -19.13 8.33 -15.42
C GLU A 16 -19.74 7.97 -14.04
N LEU A 17 -18.90 7.75 -13.05
CA LEU A 17 -19.31 7.42 -11.68
C LEU A 17 -19.63 8.66 -10.82
N LYS A 18 -19.47 9.88 -11.34
CA LYS A 18 -19.68 11.16 -10.61
C LYS A 18 -18.84 11.29 -9.34
N LEU A 19 -17.57 10.87 -9.40
CA LEU A 19 -16.62 10.87 -8.29
C LEU A 19 -15.56 11.97 -8.37
N GLN A 20 -15.77 13.03 -9.17
CA GLN A 20 -14.79 14.08 -9.45
C GLN A 20 -14.30 14.80 -8.18
N ASP A 21 -15.19 14.99 -7.22
CA ASP A 21 -14.88 15.67 -5.96
C ASP A 21 -14.27 14.74 -4.89
N GLN A 22 -14.23 13.42 -5.16
CA GLN A 22 -13.75 12.40 -4.22
C GLN A 22 -12.41 11.79 -4.63
N VAL A 23 -12.03 11.90 -5.91
CA VAL A 23 -10.80 11.30 -6.44
C VAL A 23 -9.84 12.37 -6.93
N ILE A 24 -8.65 12.37 -6.39
CA ILE A 24 -7.58 13.29 -6.79
C ILE A 24 -6.41 12.55 -7.45
N PHE A 25 -5.76 13.19 -8.40
CA PHE A 25 -4.56 12.70 -9.10
C PHE A 25 -3.39 13.64 -8.83
N PRO A 26 -2.75 13.57 -7.68
CA PRO A 26 -1.58 14.39 -7.41
C PRO A 26 -0.43 13.98 -8.34
N LYS A 27 0.26 14.96 -8.90
CA LYS A 27 1.35 14.77 -9.84
C LYS A 27 2.63 15.38 -9.30
N ASN A 28 3.78 14.78 -9.65
CA ASN A 28 5.10 15.32 -9.36
C ASN A 28 5.31 15.68 -7.87
N LEU A 29 4.83 14.82 -6.99
CA LEU A 29 4.99 15.04 -5.55
C LEU A 29 6.46 14.99 -5.16
N THR A 30 6.88 15.94 -4.35
CA THR A 30 8.12 15.85 -3.58
C THR A 30 8.02 14.72 -2.55
N LYS A 31 9.16 14.32 -1.98
CA LYS A 31 9.21 13.32 -0.91
C LYS A 31 8.34 13.73 0.28
N ASP A 32 8.39 15.00 0.67
CA ASP A 32 7.65 15.52 1.83
C ASP A 32 6.14 15.54 1.57
N GLU A 33 5.72 15.91 0.37
CA GLU A 33 4.32 15.84 -0.03
C GLU A 33 3.81 14.39 -0.04
N LYS A 34 4.58 13.45 -0.60
CA LYS A 34 4.25 12.01 -0.56
C LYS A 34 4.08 11.54 0.89
N ASN A 35 5.03 11.87 1.75
CA ASN A 35 4.98 11.52 3.17
C ASN A 35 3.76 12.14 3.87
N SER A 36 3.39 13.36 3.52
CA SER A 36 2.19 14.02 4.04
C SER A 36 0.91 13.29 3.63
N TYR A 37 0.82 12.85 2.37
CA TYR A 37 -0.30 12.02 1.92
C TYR A 37 -0.37 10.71 2.70
N LEU A 38 0.75 10.00 2.85
CA LEU A 38 0.78 8.76 3.64
C LEU A 38 0.33 9.02 5.07
N LYS A 39 0.89 10.02 5.73
CA LYS A 39 0.56 10.37 7.12
C LYS A 39 -0.93 10.72 7.35
N CYS A 40 -1.61 11.19 6.32
CA CYS A 40 -3.03 11.55 6.38
C CYS A 40 -3.96 10.45 5.84
N SER A 41 -3.41 9.29 5.44
CA SER A 41 -4.19 8.19 4.87
C SER A 41 -4.61 7.19 5.95
N ASP A 42 -5.81 6.65 5.81
CA ASP A 42 -6.31 5.56 6.66
C ASP A 42 -5.84 4.18 6.16
N VAL A 43 -5.62 4.05 4.84
CA VAL A 43 -5.16 2.80 4.21
C VAL A 43 -4.35 3.09 2.94
N PHE A 44 -3.31 2.32 2.71
CA PHE A 44 -2.56 2.30 1.46
C PHE A 44 -2.98 1.10 0.62
N VAL A 45 -3.40 1.33 -0.63
CA VAL A 45 -3.93 0.27 -1.51
C VAL A 45 -3.10 0.18 -2.78
N MET A 46 -2.39 -0.94 -2.95
CA MET A 46 -1.65 -1.25 -4.17
C MET A 46 -1.72 -2.77 -4.45
N PRO A 47 -2.87 -3.28 -4.93
CA PRO A 47 -3.07 -4.70 -5.20
C PRO A 47 -2.40 -5.10 -6.51
N SER A 48 -1.06 -5.10 -6.50
CA SER A 48 -0.24 -5.40 -7.67
C SER A 48 -0.52 -6.79 -8.21
N ILE A 49 -0.54 -6.90 -9.53
CA ILE A 49 -0.69 -8.16 -10.26
C ILE A 49 0.55 -8.41 -11.12
N THR A 50 0.78 -9.66 -11.46
CA THR A 50 1.77 -9.99 -12.48
C THR A 50 1.25 -9.57 -13.84
N TYR A 51 1.94 -8.64 -14.50
CA TYR A 51 1.59 -8.20 -15.85
C TYR A 51 2.74 -8.46 -16.80
N LYS A 52 2.56 -9.35 -17.78
CA LYS A 52 3.61 -9.82 -18.69
C LYS A 52 4.78 -10.41 -17.88
N LYS A 53 5.95 -9.74 -17.93
CA LYS A 53 7.17 -10.12 -17.18
C LYS A 53 7.43 -9.20 -15.97
N SER A 54 6.51 -8.27 -15.67
CA SER A 54 6.63 -7.35 -14.55
C SER A 54 5.91 -7.94 -13.35
N VAL A 55 6.61 -8.01 -12.25
CA VAL A 55 6.09 -8.44 -10.95
C VAL A 55 6.60 -7.47 -9.88
N GLU A 56 5.79 -7.18 -8.87
CA GLU A 56 6.24 -6.43 -7.71
C GLU A 56 7.33 -7.22 -6.98
N GLY A 57 8.51 -6.64 -6.79
CA GLY A 57 9.60 -7.31 -6.10
C GLY A 57 9.30 -7.49 -4.61
N PHE A 58 9.56 -6.48 -3.82
CA PHE A 58 9.30 -6.46 -2.37
C PHE A 58 8.19 -5.48 -2.01
N GLY A 59 8.06 -4.40 -2.77
CA GLY A 59 7.08 -3.35 -2.49
C GLY A 59 7.50 -2.43 -1.34
N ILE A 60 8.65 -1.77 -1.46
CA ILE A 60 9.16 -0.80 -0.45
C ILE A 60 8.09 0.20 -0.01
N VAL A 61 7.16 0.53 -0.88
CA VAL A 61 6.07 1.48 -0.60
C VAL A 61 5.13 1.01 0.52
N TYR A 62 4.99 -0.30 0.74
CA TYR A 62 4.23 -0.84 1.88
C TYR A 62 4.94 -0.55 3.20
N VAL A 63 6.27 -0.68 3.21
CA VAL A 63 7.08 -0.32 4.39
C VAL A 63 7.06 1.19 4.61
N GLU A 64 7.11 1.99 3.54
CA GLU A 64 6.97 3.45 3.65
C GLU A 64 5.61 3.84 4.26
N ALA A 65 4.51 3.21 3.86
CA ALA A 65 3.20 3.42 4.46
C ALA A 65 3.18 3.00 5.94
N ALA A 66 3.72 1.82 6.23
CA ALA A 66 3.81 1.28 7.58
C ALA A 66 4.57 2.20 8.56
N GLN A 67 5.63 2.90 8.09
CA GLN A 67 6.37 3.88 8.91
C GLN A 67 5.51 5.04 9.41
N PHE A 68 4.39 5.32 8.74
CA PHE A 68 3.42 6.34 9.15
C PHE A 68 2.19 5.76 9.86
N GLY A 69 2.23 4.49 10.24
CA GLY A 69 1.11 3.82 10.88
C GLY A 69 -0.07 3.57 9.92
N VAL A 70 0.20 3.46 8.61
CA VAL A 70 -0.80 3.22 7.58
C VAL A 70 -0.77 1.75 7.17
N PRO A 71 -1.84 1.00 7.43
CA PRO A 71 -1.92 -0.39 7.00
C PRO A 71 -2.08 -0.48 5.49
N SER A 72 -1.66 -1.60 4.91
CA SER A 72 -1.61 -1.76 3.47
C SER A 72 -2.49 -2.90 2.95
N ILE A 73 -3.01 -2.74 1.73
CA ILE A 73 -3.61 -3.82 0.94
C ILE A 73 -2.70 -4.05 -0.25
N GLY A 74 -2.09 -5.23 -0.30
CA GLY A 74 -1.17 -5.66 -1.35
C GLY A 74 -1.75 -6.79 -2.19
N GLY A 75 -1.21 -6.96 -3.40
CA GLY A 75 -1.57 -8.08 -4.28
C GLY A 75 -0.88 -9.37 -3.85
N LYS A 76 -1.52 -10.52 -4.10
CA LYS A 76 -0.95 -11.85 -3.85
C LYS A 76 0.22 -12.20 -4.79
N ASP A 77 0.32 -11.50 -5.91
CA ASP A 77 1.39 -11.71 -6.88
C ASP A 77 2.63 -10.89 -6.47
N GLY A 78 3.75 -11.55 -6.27
CA GLY A 78 5.02 -10.92 -5.91
C GLY A 78 5.27 -10.81 -4.41
N GLY A 79 6.14 -9.87 -4.02
CA GLY A 79 6.72 -9.78 -2.67
C GLY A 79 5.92 -8.97 -1.65
N ALA A 80 4.66 -8.62 -1.90
CA ALA A 80 3.85 -7.86 -0.92
C ALA A 80 3.72 -8.59 0.43
N ALA A 81 3.67 -9.94 0.42
CA ALA A 81 3.59 -10.76 1.62
C ALA A 81 4.85 -10.71 2.51
N ASP A 82 5.98 -10.24 2.00
CA ASP A 82 7.19 -10.02 2.79
C ASP A 82 7.14 -8.71 3.59
N ALA A 83 6.30 -7.77 3.15
CA ALA A 83 6.13 -6.45 3.75
C ALA A 83 4.83 -6.31 4.55
N ILE A 84 3.81 -7.12 4.25
CA ILE A 84 2.47 -7.08 4.86
C ILE A 84 2.21 -8.41 5.57
N ASP A 85 2.02 -8.34 6.88
CA ASP A 85 1.55 -9.47 7.68
C ASP A 85 0.01 -9.51 7.59
N HIS A 86 -0.50 -10.50 6.83
CA HIS A 86 -1.93 -10.63 6.52
C HIS A 86 -2.77 -10.74 7.80
N ASP A 87 -3.87 -9.97 7.86
CA ASP A 87 -4.78 -9.86 9.01
C ASP A 87 -4.12 -9.31 10.30
N GLN A 88 -2.93 -8.73 10.18
CA GLN A 88 -2.23 -8.08 11.29
C GLN A 88 -1.83 -6.63 10.97
N THR A 89 -1.17 -6.42 9.83
CA THR A 89 -0.71 -5.10 9.38
C THR A 89 -1.40 -4.64 8.09
N GLY A 90 -2.24 -5.49 7.52
CA GLY A 90 -2.96 -5.23 6.29
C GLY A 90 -3.58 -6.50 5.72
N TYR A 91 -3.93 -6.45 4.45
CA TYR A 91 -4.47 -7.60 3.73
C TYR A 91 -3.68 -7.87 2.45
N ILE A 92 -3.54 -9.15 2.13
CA ILE A 92 -3.09 -9.64 0.82
C ILE A 92 -4.32 -10.14 0.08
N CYS A 93 -4.56 -9.64 -1.13
CA CYS A 93 -5.72 -9.95 -1.94
C CYS A 93 -5.36 -10.33 -3.38
N ASP A 94 -6.30 -10.89 -4.10
CA ASP A 94 -6.20 -11.07 -5.54
C ASP A 94 -6.45 -9.74 -6.27
N GLY A 95 -5.40 -9.08 -6.75
CA GLY A 95 -5.51 -7.82 -7.49
C GLY A 95 -6.29 -7.91 -8.80
N ASN A 96 -6.53 -9.13 -9.33
CA ASN A 96 -7.39 -9.36 -10.50
C ASN A 96 -8.89 -9.48 -10.13
N SER A 97 -9.22 -9.58 -8.85
CA SER A 97 -10.59 -9.69 -8.35
C SER A 97 -11.04 -8.39 -7.74
N LEU A 98 -11.97 -7.70 -8.40
CA LEU A 98 -12.58 -6.47 -7.87
C LEU A 98 -13.25 -6.72 -6.52
N ASP A 99 -13.93 -7.86 -6.39
CA ASP A 99 -14.63 -8.22 -5.15
C ASP A 99 -13.64 -8.45 -3.99
N ASP A 100 -12.50 -9.10 -4.24
CA ASP A 100 -11.49 -9.36 -3.20
C ASP A 100 -10.81 -8.06 -2.74
N VAL A 101 -10.48 -7.18 -3.68
CA VAL A 101 -9.96 -5.84 -3.37
C VAL A 101 -10.98 -5.03 -2.56
N TYR A 102 -12.26 -5.03 -3.00
CA TYR A 102 -13.34 -4.33 -2.30
C TYR A 102 -13.55 -4.86 -0.87
N GLN A 103 -13.62 -6.18 -0.71
CA GLN A 103 -13.77 -6.80 0.60
C GLN A 103 -12.59 -6.49 1.53
N SER A 104 -11.37 -6.50 1.00
CA SER A 104 -10.17 -6.14 1.76
C SER A 104 -10.22 -4.69 2.25
N ILE A 105 -10.66 -3.75 1.41
CA ILE A 105 -10.85 -2.34 1.80
C ILE A 105 -11.95 -2.21 2.85
N SER A 106 -13.11 -2.83 2.61
CA SER A 106 -14.24 -2.78 3.55
C SER A 106 -13.86 -3.34 4.91
N ASN A 107 -13.23 -4.51 4.95
CA ASN A 107 -12.82 -5.17 6.19
C ASN A 107 -11.83 -4.35 7.02
N ILE A 108 -10.92 -3.61 6.38
CA ILE A 108 -9.91 -2.81 7.08
C ILE A 108 -10.51 -1.51 7.64
N LEU A 109 -11.50 -0.95 6.94
CA LEU A 109 -12.19 0.28 7.37
C LEU A 109 -13.26 -0.01 8.44
N GLU A 110 -13.87 -1.21 8.43
CA GLU A 110 -14.86 -1.61 9.41
C GLU A 110 -14.29 -1.66 10.83
N ASN A 111 -15.08 -1.22 11.80
CA ASN A 111 -14.73 -1.22 13.22
C ASN A 111 -13.39 -0.54 13.54
N ASN A 112 -12.93 0.38 12.68
CA ASN A 112 -11.66 1.08 12.80
C ASN A 112 -10.43 0.13 12.84
N LYS A 113 -10.49 -1.03 12.21
CA LYS A 113 -9.35 -1.98 12.16
C LYS A 113 -8.08 -1.32 11.62
N TYR A 114 -8.21 -0.37 10.69
CA TYR A 114 -7.06 0.37 10.16
C TYR A 114 -6.19 1.02 11.25
N LYS A 115 -6.77 1.45 12.38
CA LYS A 115 -6.00 2.01 13.51
C LYS A 115 -5.17 0.95 14.23
N VAL A 116 -5.76 -0.23 14.44
CA VAL A 116 -5.06 -1.35 15.10
C VAL A 116 -3.96 -1.90 14.20
N PHE A 117 -4.29 -2.14 12.94
CA PHE A 117 -3.34 -2.63 11.94
C PHE A 117 -2.23 -1.62 11.67
N GLY A 118 -2.56 -0.34 11.57
CA GLY A 118 -1.60 0.74 11.38
C GLY A 118 -0.57 0.80 12.51
N LYS A 119 -1.01 0.70 13.77
CA LYS A 119 -0.10 0.65 14.91
C LYS A 119 0.85 -0.55 14.85
N LYS A 120 0.34 -1.74 14.51
CA LYS A 120 1.18 -2.94 14.32
C LYS A 120 2.14 -2.77 13.14
N ALA A 121 1.67 -2.19 12.02
CA ALA A 121 2.48 -1.93 10.85
C ALA A 121 3.66 -1.01 11.18
N GLU A 122 3.43 0.06 11.94
CA GLU A 122 4.48 0.97 12.41
C GLU A 122 5.52 0.23 13.27
N GLU A 123 5.08 -0.62 14.19
CA GLU A 123 5.98 -1.42 15.03
C GLU A 123 6.84 -2.38 14.18
N ILE A 124 6.22 -3.08 13.23
CA ILE A 124 6.92 -4.03 12.36
C ILE A 124 7.86 -3.33 11.38
N SER A 125 7.50 -2.13 10.90
CA SER A 125 8.32 -1.36 9.95
C SER A 125 9.72 -1.07 10.47
N LYS A 126 9.91 -1.03 11.80
CA LYS A 126 11.21 -0.80 12.44
C LYS A 126 12.26 -1.86 12.09
N LYS A 127 11.84 -3.09 11.76
CA LYS A 127 12.73 -4.17 11.31
C LYS A 127 13.44 -3.83 9.99
N PHE A 128 12.86 -2.93 9.21
CA PHE A 128 13.39 -2.49 7.91
C PHE A 128 14.24 -1.21 8.00
N TYR A 129 14.52 -0.71 9.21
CA TYR A 129 15.45 0.40 9.36
C TYR A 129 16.89 -0.07 9.11
N TRP A 130 17.67 0.76 8.47
CA TRP A 130 19.07 0.44 8.17
C TRP A 130 19.86 0.03 9.43
N SER A 131 19.59 0.62 10.56
CA SER A 131 20.21 0.24 11.84
C SER A 131 19.97 -1.22 12.23
N GLU A 132 18.80 -1.78 11.89
CA GLU A 132 18.46 -3.18 12.16
C GLU A 132 18.99 -4.11 11.06
N ILE A 133 18.83 -3.70 9.80
CA ILE A 133 19.33 -4.48 8.65
C ILE A 133 20.85 -4.69 8.76
N ILE A 134 21.61 -3.64 9.11
CA ILE A 134 23.07 -3.74 9.26
C ILE A 134 23.46 -4.73 10.36
N LYS A 135 22.74 -4.81 11.48
CA LYS A 135 23.01 -5.79 12.54
C LYS A 135 22.92 -7.22 11.99
N ASN A 136 21.83 -7.52 11.27
CA ASN A 136 21.64 -8.83 10.66
C ASN A 136 22.76 -9.18 9.65
N TYR A 137 23.27 -8.17 8.93
CA TYR A 137 24.41 -8.37 8.02
C TYR A 137 25.69 -8.69 8.76
N LEU A 138 25.97 -8.00 9.89
CA LEU A 138 27.19 -8.20 10.67
C LEU A 138 27.20 -9.53 11.44
N GLU A 139 26.04 -10.16 11.66
CA GLU A 139 25.94 -11.49 12.29
C GLU A 139 26.28 -12.64 11.32
N ILE A 140 26.37 -12.35 10.00
CA ILE A 140 26.71 -13.36 8.97
C ILE A 140 28.24 -13.47 8.76
N PHE A 141 29.01 -12.49 9.21
CA PHE A 141 30.46 -12.42 9.07
C PHE A 141 31.17 -12.48 10.40
#